data_ced52b3bd0b269a7d86c542bdfb2be0c
#
_entry.id   ced52b3bd0b269a7d86c542bdfb2be0c
#
_cell.length_a   1.000
_cell.length_b   1.000
_cell.length_c   1.000
_cell.angle_alpha   90.00
_cell.angle_beta   90.00
_cell.angle_gamma   90.00
#
_symmetry.space_group_name_H-M   'P 1'
#
loop_
_entity.id
_entity.type
_entity.pdbx_description
1 polymer ?
#
loop_
_entity_poly.entity_id
_entity_poly.type
_entity_poly.pdbx_seq_one_letter_code
_entity_poly.pdbx_strand_id
1 'polypeptide(L)'
;MACLLTAQSTVYSWQTMNNEANFAKIGAFIIAGVVLITGTLVYLGGMRGKKNEFFVETYFHNSVSGLDVGSSVNYRGVKLGSVKKISFIGAEYNEVPPKDGRNIYVLMALDSNLCRRSPEEDPRQTLRRMIENGLRATVSASGITGLSHIEMNFPKTEVADERISWSPRHMLIRPAPSMLESVSDGLTKVLGELNKMDLAVAWSNILTVTEGAAGMCENINSLVETERGRISSILENLDGAASSLRTFSETISENPSLLIRSRDADPLPETR
;
A
#
# COMPACT_ATOMS: atom_id res chain seq x y z
N MET A 1 23.95 109.95 4.22
CA MET A 1 22.61 109.37 4.04
C MET A 1 22.77 107.83 4.01
N ALA A 2 22.57 107.24 5.13
CA ALA A 2 22.83 105.87 5.39
C ALA A 2 21.57 105.02 5.24
N CYS A 3 21.62 103.94 4.56
CA CYS A 3 20.56 102.99 4.59
C CYS A 3 21.16 101.62 4.99
N LEU A 4 20.91 101.25 6.23
CA LEU A 4 21.32 100.03 6.87
C LEU A 4 20.36 98.94 6.38
N LEU A 5 20.86 97.94 5.63
CA LEU A 5 20.16 96.69 5.32
C LEU A 5 20.55 95.64 6.36
N THR A 6 19.65 95.38 7.29
CA THR A 6 19.73 94.33 8.26
C THR A 6 19.42 92.98 7.57
N ALA A 7 20.39 92.16 7.32
CA ALA A 7 20.22 90.80 6.90
C ALA A 7 19.85 89.93 8.09
N GLN A 8 18.61 89.52 8.19
CA GLN A 8 18.17 88.46 9.10
C GLN A 8 18.65 87.13 8.59
N SER A 9 19.68 86.61 9.22
CA SER A 9 20.09 85.20 9.00
C SER A 9 19.15 84.27 9.75
N THR A 10 18.25 83.69 8.99
CA THR A 10 17.39 82.62 9.46
C THR A 10 18.27 81.35 9.69
N VAL A 11 18.65 81.15 10.95
CA VAL A 11 19.36 79.94 11.38
C VAL A 11 18.31 78.78 11.31
N TYR A 12 18.40 77.94 10.26
CA TYR A 12 17.72 76.65 10.25
C TYR A 12 18.40 75.75 11.27
N SER A 13 17.80 75.62 12.45
CA SER A 13 18.10 74.61 13.40
C SER A 13 17.72 73.22 12.84
N TRP A 14 18.70 72.51 12.32
CA TRP A 14 18.56 71.08 12.05
C TRP A 14 18.50 70.40 13.43
N GLN A 15 17.29 70.14 13.90
CA GLN A 15 17.10 69.16 14.96
C GLN A 15 17.57 67.80 14.41
N THR A 16 18.79 67.44 14.71
CA THR A 16 19.24 66.08 14.62
C THR A 16 18.35 65.25 15.54
N MET A 17 17.37 64.56 14.95
CA MET A 17 16.68 63.48 15.65
C MET A 17 17.72 62.45 16.05
N ASN A 18 18.14 62.54 17.31
CA ASN A 18 19.00 61.53 17.92
C ASN A 18 18.22 60.24 18.02
N ASN A 19 18.20 59.54 16.90
CA ASN A 19 17.63 58.18 16.80
C ASN A 19 18.71 57.22 17.32
N GLU A 20 19.06 57.36 18.62
CA GLU A 20 19.83 56.34 19.28
C GLU A 20 19.01 55.05 19.22
N ALA A 21 19.36 54.26 18.23
CA ALA A 21 18.76 52.95 18.08
C ALA A 21 18.96 52.23 19.43
N ASN A 22 17.86 51.99 20.14
CA ASN A 22 17.87 51.32 21.43
C ASN A 22 18.30 49.86 21.24
N PHE A 23 19.60 49.64 20.95
CA PHE A 23 20.17 48.30 20.72
C PHE A 23 19.85 47.34 21.86
N ALA A 24 19.71 47.86 23.08
CA ALA A 24 19.26 47.06 24.22
C ALA A 24 17.81 46.55 24.05
N LYS A 25 16.88 47.34 23.49
CA LYS A 25 15.51 46.93 23.24
C LYS A 25 15.44 45.91 22.09
N ILE A 26 16.25 46.11 21.04
CA ILE A 26 16.37 45.16 19.93
C ILE A 26 16.95 43.82 20.43
N GLY A 27 18.01 43.88 21.24
CA GLY A 27 18.60 42.68 21.84
C GLY A 27 17.63 41.94 22.74
N ALA A 28 16.89 42.68 23.60
CA ALA A 28 15.87 42.09 24.46
C ALA A 28 14.74 41.43 23.64
N PHE A 29 14.31 42.05 22.53
CA PHE A 29 13.29 41.48 21.64
C PHE A 29 13.76 40.17 20.97
N ILE A 30 15.01 40.13 20.47
CA ILE A 30 15.61 38.94 19.88
C ILE A 30 15.69 37.81 20.91
N ILE A 31 16.17 38.10 22.12
CA ILE A 31 16.26 37.11 23.20
C ILE A 31 14.87 36.58 23.55
N ALA A 32 13.88 37.47 23.72
CA ALA A 32 12.51 37.07 24.01
C ALA A 32 11.93 36.16 22.88
N GLY A 33 12.22 36.51 21.62
CA GLY A 33 11.82 35.69 20.46
C GLY A 33 12.44 34.28 20.48
N VAL A 34 13.74 34.20 20.74
CA VAL A 34 14.45 32.91 20.84
C VAL A 34 13.89 32.08 22.00
N VAL A 35 13.66 32.66 23.16
CA VAL A 35 13.09 31.96 24.33
C VAL A 35 11.68 31.48 24.02
N LEU A 36 10.87 32.31 23.36
CA LEU A 36 9.49 31.94 22.98
C LEU A 36 9.49 30.79 21.97
N ILE A 37 10.32 30.87 20.93
CA ILE A 37 10.45 29.79 19.92
C ILE A 37 10.92 28.51 20.59
N THR A 38 11.99 28.60 21.41
CA THR A 38 12.53 27.41 22.10
C THR A 38 11.48 26.81 23.06
N GLY A 39 10.81 27.67 23.84
CA GLY A 39 9.74 27.25 24.75
C GLY A 39 8.57 26.55 23.99
N THR A 40 8.17 27.11 22.85
CA THR A 40 7.13 26.51 22.00
C THR A 40 7.59 25.17 21.45
N LEU A 41 8.84 25.04 20.98
CA LEU A 41 9.37 23.77 20.48
C LEU A 41 9.44 22.70 21.57
N VAL A 42 9.88 23.07 22.78
CA VAL A 42 9.91 22.16 23.94
C VAL A 42 8.50 21.77 24.37
N TYR A 43 7.58 22.74 24.42
CA TYR A 43 6.17 22.48 24.74
C TYR A 43 5.52 21.52 23.74
N LEU A 44 5.63 21.77 22.44
CA LEU A 44 5.09 20.91 21.39
C LEU A 44 5.80 19.55 21.32
N GLY A 45 7.11 19.52 21.56
CA GLY A 45 7.89 18.28 21.62
C GLY A 45 7.58 17.43 22.83
N GLY A 46 7.34 18.05 23.99
CA GLY A 46 7.00 17.38 25.25
C GLY A 46 5.57 16.83 25.30
N MET A 47 4.66 17.36 24.50
CA MET A 47 3.28 16.88 24.41
C MET A 47 3.11 15.54 23.65
N ARG A 48 4.19 14.94 23.15
CA ARG A 48 4.17 13.53 22.75
C ARG A 48 4.06 12.68 24.03
N GLY A 49 2.84 12.64 24.57
CA GLY A 49 2.49 11.82 25.74
C GLY A 49 3.07 10.42 25.56
N LYS A 50 3.54 9.83 26.66
CA LYS A 50 3.97 8.43 26.71
C LYS A 50 2.84 7.58 26.16
N LYS A 51 2.90 7.30 24.87
CA LYS A 51 1.99 6.31 24.27
C LYS A 51 2.32 5.01 24.98
N ASN A 52 1.32 4.38 25.55
CA ASN A 52 1.45 3.01 26.03
C ASN A 52 1.66 2.11 24.81
N GLU A 53 2.88 2.13 24.27
CA GLU A 53 3.28 1.34 23.10
C GLU A 53 3.95 0.05 23.59
N PHE A 54 3.69 -1.04 22.90
CA PHE A 54 4.46 -2.25 23.03
C PHE A 54 5.02 -2.66 21.68
N PHE A 55 6.17 -3.34 21.71
CA PHE A 55 6.89 -3.69 20.51
C PHE A 55 6.50 -5.08 20.05
N VAL A 56 6.39 -5.19 18.71
CA VAL A 56 6.21 -6.44 17.99
C VAL A 56 7.14 -6.44 16.79
N GLU A 57 7.49 -7.62 16.30
CA GLU A 57 8.38 -7.74 15.17
C GLU A 57 7.78 -8.60 14.08
N THR A 58 8.21 -8.35 12.87
CA THR A 58 7.92 -9.16 11.69
C THR A 58 9.14 -9.22 10.79
N TYR A 59 9.12 -10.11 9.82
CA TYR A 59 10.15 -10.21 8.80
C TYR A 59 9.52 -10.37 7.42
N PHE A 60 10.28 -10.01 6.39
CA PHE A 60 9.85 -10.16 4.99
C PHE A 60 10.99 -10.74 4.16
N HIS A 61 10.64 -11.64 3.26
CA HIS A 61 11.60 -12.26 2.32
C HIS A 61 11.84 -11.37 1.10
N ASN A 62 10.81 -10.61 0.71
CA ASN A 62 10.78 -9.78 -0.47
C ASN A 62 11.00 -8.30 -0.13
N SER A 63 11.15 -7.48 -1.16
CA SER A 63 11.34 -6.05 -1.02
C SER A 63 10.19 -5.38 -0.26
N VAL A 64 10.54 -4.52 0.69
CA VAL A 64 9.60 -3.66 1.42
C VAL A 64 9.64 -2.22 0.88
N SER A 65 9.80 -2.07 -0.43
CA SER A 65 9.91 -0.75 -1.08
C SER A 65 8.77 0.17 -0.66
N GLY A 66 9.10 1.43 -0.38
CA GLY A 66 8.15 2.44 0.10
C GLY A 66 7.78 2.33 1.59
N LEU A 67 8.31 1.34 2.32
CA LEU A 67 8.15 1.25 3.76
C LEU A 67 9.29 1.99 4.46
N ASP A 68 8.95 2.97 5.30
CA ASP A 68 9.89 3.80 6.04
C ASP A 68 9.67 3.71 7.55
N VAL A 69 10.66 4.16 8.32
CA VAL A 69 10.49 4.39 9.74
C VAL A 69 9.43 5.48 9.95
N GLY A 70 8.38 5.17 10.71
CA GLY A 70 7.20 6.02 10.86
C GLY A 70 6.00 5.60 10.00
N SER A 71 6.18 4.72 9.01
CA SER A 71 5.07 4.14 8.26
C SER A 71 4.01 3.56 9.19
N SER A 72 2.75 3.68 8.81
CA SER A 72 1.65 3.20 9.65
C SER A 72 1.61 1.68 9.69
N VAL A 73 1.18 1.17 10.85
CA VAL A 73 0.82 -0.23 11.04
C VAL A 73 -0.68 -0.26 11.26
N ASN A 74 -1.39 -0.89 10.34
CA ASN A 74 -2.85 -0.91 10.32
C ASN A 74 -3.37 -2.33 10.60
N TYR A 75 -4.55 -2.41 11.13
CA TYR A 75 -5.34 -3.63 11.19
C TYR A 75 -6.69 -3.37 10.57
N ARG A 76 -6.97 -4.05 9.45
CA ARG A 76 -8.19 -3.87 8.65
C ARG A 76 -8.47 -2.39 8.35
N GLY A 77 -7.42 -1.65 7.96
CA GLY A 77 -7.49 -0.23 7.62
C GLY A 77 -7.43 0.74 8.80
N VAL A 78 -7.51 0.26 10.05
CA VAL A 78 -7.41 1.11 11.25
C VAL A 78 -5.96 1.17 11.70
N LYS A 79 -5.42 2.38 11.85
CA LYS A 79 -4.04 2.58 12.33
C LYS A 79 -3.91 2.17 13.79
N LEU A 80 -3.11 1.15 14.06
CA LEU A 80 -2.80 0.66 15.41
C LEU A 80 -1.42 1.10 15.92
N GLY A 81 -0.52 1.50 15.01
CA GLY A 81 0.84 1.81 15.40
C GLY A 81 1.69 2.39 14.29
N SER A 82 3.00 2.25 14.44
CA SER A 82 3.99 2.70 13.46
C SER A 82 5.23 1.83 13.47
N VAL A 83 5.91 1.78 12.31
CA VAL A 83 7.23 1.18 12.14
C VAL A 83 8.25 2.00 12.91
N LYS A 84 9.09 1.33 13.71
CA LYS A 84 10.16 1.97 14.51
C LYS A 84 11.55 1.68 13.97
N LYS A 85 11.74 0.52 13.36
CA LYS A 85 13.05 0.13 12.81
C LYS A 85 12.85 -0.80 11.61
N ILE A 86 13.69 -0.62 10.62
CA ILE A 86 13.83 -1.52 9.47
C ILE A 86 15.31 -1.88 9.39
N SER A 87 15.62 -3.17 9.29
CA SER A 87 16.99 -3.68 9.28
C SER A 87 17.02 -5.05 8.56
N PHE A 88 18.09 -5.77 8.70
CA PHE A 88 18.17 -7.17 8.26
C PHE A 88 18.24 -8.09 9.47
N ILE A 89 17.66 -9.28 9.36
CA ILE A 89 17.69 -10.28 10.46
C ILE A 89 19.12 -10.56 10.91
N GLY A 90 20.07 -10.73 9.97
CA GLY A 90 21.48 -10.95 10.30
C GLY A 90 22.19 -9.79 10.97
N ALA A 91 21.65 -8.56 10.93
CA ALA A 91 22.16 -7.42 11.67
C ALA A 91 21.58 -7.31 13.09
N GLU A 92 20.39 -7.89 13.32
CA GLU A 92 19.69 -7.83 14.60
C GLU A 92 19.95 -9.07 15.48
N TYR A 93 20.15 -10.22 14.86
CA TYR A 93 20.31 -11.49 15.55
C TYR A 93 21.66 -12.12 15.21
N ASN A 94 22.37 -12.56 16.23
CA ASN A 94 23.60 -13.30 16.06
C ASN A 94 23.29 -14.75 15.66
N GLU A 95 24.23 -15.40 14.96
CA GLU A 95 24.17 -16.84 14.63
C GLU A 95 23.00 -17.24 13.73
N VAL A 96 22.55 -16.32 12.87
CA VAL A 96 21.51 -16.63 11.88
C VAL A 96 22.16 -17.13 10.59
N PRO A 97 21.67 -18.22 9.99
CA PRO A 97 22.16 -18.69 8.70
C PRO A 97 22.09 -17.60 7.63
N PRO A 98 23.07 -17.53 6.70
CA PRO A 98 23.10 -16.47 5.68
C PRO A 98 21.84 -16.37 4.84
N LYS A 99 21.10 -17.46 4.67
CA LYS A 99 19.81 -17.47 3.97
C LYS A 99 18.78 -16.61 4.71
N ASP A 100 18.62 -16.82 6.00
CA ASP A 100 17.62 -16.13 6.81
C ASP A 100 18.10 -14.74 7.22
N GLY A 101 19.42 -14.54 7.35
CA GLY A 101 20.02 -13.26 7.66
C GLY A 101 19.75 -12.15 6.62
N ARG A 102 19.40 -12.52 5.38
CA ARG A 102 19.04 -11.57 4.31
C ARG A 102 17.59 -11.07 4.41
N ASN A 103 16.76 -11.72 5.22
CA ASN A 103 15.38 -11.30 5.41
C ASN A 103 15.34 -9.93 6.07
N ILE A 104 14.35 -9.15 5.68
CA ILE A 104 14.16 -7.79 6.20
C ILE A 104 13.45 -7.89 7.54
N TYR A 105 14.07 -7.34 8.57
CA TYR A 105 13.52 -7.21 9.91
C TYR A 105 12.75 -5.92 10.04
N VAL A 106 11.56 -5.95 10.62
CA VAL A 106 10.76 -4.76 10.89
C VAL A 106 10.26 -4.80 12.33
N LEU A 107 10.67 -3.80 13.11
CA LEU A 107 10.18 -3.55 14.46
C LEU A 107 9.04 -2.53 14.40
N MET A 108 7.93 -2.86 15.01
CA MET A 108 6.72 -2.04 15.05
C MET A 108 6.38 -1.71 16.51
N ALA A 109 5.86 -0.51 16.75
CA ALA A 109 5.23 -0.17 18.02
C ALA A 109 3.72 -0.06 17.83
N LEU A 110 2.97 -0.78 18.63
CA LEU A 110 1.52 -0.78 18.65
C LEU A 110 0.99 -0.06 19.89
N ASP A 111 -0.08 0.71 19.70
CA ASP A 111 -0.75 1.42 20.78
C ASP A 111 -1.59 0.42 21.62
N SER A 112 -1.23 0.28 22.87
CA SER A 112 -1.90 -0.63 23.80
C SER A 112 -3.39 -0.34 23.96
N ASN A 113 -3.81 0.93 23.81
CA ASN A 113 -5.20 1.31 23.99
C ASN A 113 -6.08 0.85 22.82
N LEU A 114 -5.51 0.80 21.61
CA LEU A 114 -6.20 0.36 20.41
C LEU A 114 -6.21 -1.16 20.25
N CYS A 115 -5.29 -1.86 20.91
CA CYS A 115 -5.19 -3.32 20.85
C CYS A 115 -6.02 -4.03 21.93
N ARG A 116 -6.77 -3.30 22.76
CA ARG A 116 -7.62 -3.87 23.81
C ARG A 116 -9.02 -4.13 23.28
N ARG A 117 -9.58 -5.26 23.68
CA ARG A 117 -11.00 -5.54 23.49
C ARG A 117 -11.84 -4.97 24.65
N SER A 118 -11.27 -4.95 25.86
CA SER A 118 -11.85 -4.41 27.07
C SER A 118 -10.78 -3.63 27.85
N PRO A 119 -11.13 -2.63 28.66
CA PRO A 119 -10.18 -1.88 29.50
C PRO A 119 -9.36 -2.76 30.46
N GLU A 120 -9.91 -3.90 30.88
CA GLU A 120 -9.27 -4.84 31.79
C GLU A 120 -8.38 -5.88 31.12
N GLU A 121 -8.46 -6.00 29.78
CA GLU A 121 -7.72 -7.00 29.04
C GLU A 121 -6.29 -6.53 28.69
N ASP A 122 -5.30 -7.42 28.87
CA ASP A 122 -3.94 -7.16 28.44
C ASP A 122 -3.86 -7.15 26.90
N PRO A 123 -3.46 -6.02 26.28
CA PRO A 123 -3.38 -5.91 24.82
C PRO A 123 -2.42 -6.92 24.20
N ARG A 124 -1.40 -7.37 24.95
CA ARG A 124 -0.45 -8.38 24.48
C ARG A 124 -1.09 -9.77 24.41
N GLN A 125 -1.97 -10.10 25.35
CA GLN A 125 -2.70 -11.37 25.30
C GLN A 125 -3.71 -11.39 24.17
N THR A 126 -4.39 -10.29 23.93
CA THR A 126 -5.30 -10.13 22.78
C THR A 126 -4.56 -10.35 21.49
N LEU A 127 -3.41 -9.68 21.28
CA LEU A 127 -2.61 -9.84 20.09
C LEU A 127 -2.06 -11.27 19.93
N ARG A 128 -1.61 -11.90 21.02
CA ARG A 128 -1.14 -13.30 21.01
C ARG A 128 -2.22 -14.23 20.47
N ARG A 129 -3.44 -14.13 21.00
CA ARG A 129 -4.58 -14.90 20.49
C ARG A 129 -4.87 -14.65 19.02
N MET A 130 -4.74 -13.39 18.57
CA MET A 130 -4.90 -13.07 17.14
C MET A 130 -3.83 -13.74 16.28
N ILE A 131 -2.58 -13.75 16.74
CA ILE A 131 -1.46 -14.42 16.03
C ILE A 131 -1.71 -15.94 15.99
N GLU A 132 -2.11 -16.55 17.09
CA GLU A 132 -2.45 -17.98 17.17
C GLU A 132 -3.62 -18.32 16.24
N ASN A 133 -4.56 -17.40 16.07
CA ASN A 133 -5.67 -17.52 15.11
C ASN A 133 -5.30 -17.18 13.67
N GLY A 134 -4.01 -17.00 13.37
CA GLY A 134 -3.54 -16.81 12.01
C GLY A 134 -3.40 -15.34 11.55
N LEU A 135 -3.30 -14.39 12.49
CA LEU A 135 -2.96 -13.00 12.12
C LEU A 135 -1.60 -12.95 11.43
N ARG A 136 -1.50 -12.24 10.31
CA ARG A 136 -0.29 -12.05 9.52
C ARG A 136 -0.06 -10.57 9.21
N ALA A 137 1.19 -10.23 8.96
CA ALA A 137 1.62 -8.91 8.52
C ALA A 137 1.95 -8.94 7.02
N THR A 138 1.48 -7.94 6.30
CA THR A 138 1.72 -7.79 4.86
C THR A 138 2.16 -6.36 4.58
N VAL A 139 3.09 -6.16 3.65
CA VAL A 139 3.40 -4.83 3.12
C VAL A 139 2.36 -4.47 2.08
N SER A 140 1.69 -3.35 2.26
CA SER A 140 0.66 -2.85 1.37
C SER A 140 1.01 -1.45 0.87
N ALA A 141 0.93 -1.24 -0.44
CA ALA A 141 1.16 0.07 -1.03
C ALA A 141 -0.05 1.00 -0.83
N SER A 142 0.21 2.26 -0.51
CA SER A 142 -0.81 3.30 -0.37
C SER A 142 -1.04 4.01 -1.70
N GLY A 143 -1.84 3.41 -2.57
CA GLY A 143 -2.18 3.98 -3.88
C GLY A 143 -0.98 4.16 -4.80
N ILE A 144 -0.98 5.25 -5.57
CA ILE A 144 0.05 5.58 -6.58
C ILE A 144 1.23 6.39 -6.03
N THR A 145 1.23 6.70 -4.73
CA THR A 145 2.27 7.58 -4.13
C THR A 145 3.61 6.86 -3.90
N GLY A 146 3.66 5.54 -4.07
CA GLY A 146 4.85 4.73 -3.78
C GLY A 146 5.12 4.53 -2.28
N LEU A 147 4.32 5.11 -1.39
CA LEU A 147 4.42 4.87 0.05
C LEU A 147 3.80 3.52 0.40
N SER A 148 4.42 2.83 1.36
CA SER A 148 3.92 1.56 1.86
C SER A 148 3.66 1.63 3.37
N HIS A 149 2.78 0.77 3.81
CA HIS A 149 2.45 0.58 5.22
C HIS A 149 2.34 -0.93 5.53
N ILE A 150 2.33 -1.27 6.80
CA ILE A 150 2.08 -2.65 7.21
C ILE A 150 0.59 -2.80 7.48
N GLU A 151 -0.02 -3.76 6.80
CA GLU A 151 -1.39 -4.18 7.05
C GLU A 151 -1.39 -5.53 7.78
N MET A 152 -2.06 -5.59 8.91
CA MET A 152 -2.29 -6.83 9.66
C MET A 152 -3.69 -7.34 9.35
N ASN A 153 -3.81 -8.58 8.90
CA ASN A 153 -5.09 -9.21 8.61
C ASN A 153 -5.01 -10.73 8.74
N PHE A 154 -6.13 -11.39 8.56
CA PHE A 154 -6.23 -12.84 8.48
C PHE A 154 -6.32 -13.22 7.00
N PRO A 155 -5.28 -13.83 6.40
CA PRO A 155 -5.33 -14.24 5.01
C PRO A 155 -6.40 -15.31 4.81
N LYS A 156 -7.07 -15.27 3.66
CA LYS A 156 -8.10 -16.27 3.30
C LYS A 156 -7.50 -17.62 2.95
N THR A 157 -6.26 -17.64 2.49
CA THR A 157 -5.53 -18.85 2.15
C THR A 157 -4.59 -19.18 3.29
N GLU A 158 -4.51 -20.45 3.65
CA GLU A 158 -3.53 -20.90 4.63
C GLU A 158 -2.12 -20.58 4.14
N VAL A 159 -1.41 -19.78 4.93
CA VAL A 159 0.01 -19.50 4.71
C VAL A 159 0.78 -20.47 5.61
N ALA A 160 1.57 -21.32 4.99
CA ALA A 160 2.40 -22.28 5.73
C ALA A 160 3.31 -21.57 6.73
N ASP A 161 3.34 -22.08 7.95
CA ASP A 161 4.22 -21.57 8.99
C ASP A 161 5.66 -22.01 8.69
N GLU A 162 6.47 -21.09 8.22
CA GLU A 162 7.89 -21.32 8.01
C GLU A 162 8.62 -21.38 9.36
N ARG A 163 9.52 -22.36 9.50
CA ARG A 163 10.38 -22.44 10.69
C ARG A 163 11.45 -21.36 10.60
N ILE A 164 11.50 -20.51 11.61
CA ILE A 164 12.54 -19.48 11.76
C ILE A 164 13.75 -20.07 12.47
N SER A 165 14.95 -19.62 12.09
CA SER A 165 16.23 -20.09 12.65
C SER A 165 16.74 -19.26 13.83
N TRP A 166 16.02 -18.19 14.21
CA TRP A 166 16.36 -17.29 15.32
C TRP A 166 15.26 -17.26 16.37
N SER A 167 15.60 -16.75 17.55
CA SER A 167 14.63 -16.56 18.65
C SER A 167 14.19 -15.09 18.69
N PRO A 168 12.93 -14.78 18.38
CA PRO A 168 12.41 -13.41 18.40
C PRO A 168 12.51 -12.77 19.78
N ARG A 169 12.95 -11.51 19.85
CA ARG A 169 13.01 -10.73 21.11
C ARG A 169 11.66 -10.16 21.50
N HIS A 170 10.81 -9.92 20.52
CA HIS A 170 9.46 -9.42 20.70
C HIS A 170 8.46 -10.42 20.15
N MET A 171 7.18 -10.15 20.39
CA MET A 171 6.12 -10.96 19.81
C MET A 171 6.19 -10.92 18.29
N LEU A 172 6.34 -12.07 17.66
CA LEU A 172 6.51 -12.20 16.23
C LEU A 172 5.16 -12.33 15.53
N ILE A 173 4.89 -11.43 14.60
CA ILE A 173 3.79 -11.56 13.64
C ILE A 173 4.41 -12.07 12.34
N ARG A 174 3.99 -13.26 11.90
CA ARG A 174 4.53 -13.86 10.68
C ARG A 174 4.08 -13.10 9.43
N PRO A 175 4.88 -13.05 8.37
CA PRO A 175 4.49 -12.40 7.13
C PRO A 175 3.45 -13.21 6.38
N ALA A 176 2.69 -12.51 5.53
CA ALA A 176 1.94 -13.10 4.45
C ALA A 176 2.30 -12.39 3.14
N PRO A 177 2.21 -13.07 1.99
CA PRO A 177 2.46 -12.45 0.70
C PRO A 177 1.51 -11.27 0.47
N SER A 178 2.01 -10.25 -0.20
CA SER A 178 1.20 -9.13 -0.63
C SER A 178 0.20 -9.57 -1.73
N MET A 179 -0.82 -8.76 -1.97
CA MET A 179 -1.76 -9.02 -3.06
C MET A 179 -1.05 -9.09 -4.42
N LEU A 180 -0.07 -8.21 -4.64
CA LEU A 180 0.72 -8.18 -5.87
C LEU A 180 1.57 -9.45 -6.04
N GLU A 181 2.21 -9.91 -4.97
CA GLU A 181 2.95 -11.17 -4.96
C GLU A 181 2.03 -12.35 -5.27
N SER A 182 0.87 -12.41 -4.62
CA SER A 182 -0.09 -13.49 -4.83
C SER A 182 -0.58 -13.55 -6.28
N VAL A 183 -0.81 -12.39 -6.92
CA VAL A 183 -1.16 -12.29 -8.34
C VAL A 183 0.01 -12.71 -9.23
N SER A 184 1.22 -12.22 -8.94
CA SER A 184 2.43 -12.58 -9.69
C SER A 184 2.71 -14.08 -9.64
N ASP A 185 2.62 -14.68 -8.46
CA ASP A 185 2.79 -16.12 -8.26
C ASP A 185 1.70 -16.92 -8.98
N GLY A 186 0.46 -16.44 -8.92
CA GLY A 186 -0.65 -17.01 -9.65
C GLY A 186 -0.41 -17.02 -11.16
N LEU A 187 -0.01 -15.87 -11.72
CA LEU A 187 0.33 -15.75 -13.13
C LEU A 187 1.51 -16.65 -13.52
N THR A 188 2.55 -16.67 -12.69
CA THR A 188 3.73 -17.52 -12.93
C THR A 188 3.36 -18.99 -12.95
N LYS A 189 2.47 -19.44 -12.04
CA LYS A 189 1.96 -20.81 -12.03
C LYS A 189 1.17 -21.11 -13.30
N VAL A 190 0.24 -20.24 -13.70
CA VAL A 190 -0.55 -20.43 -14.93
C VAL A 190 0.36 -20.49 -16.15
N LEU A 191 1.32 -19.56 -16.27
CA LEU A 191 2.30 -19.58 -17.37
C LEU A 191 3.18 -20.84 -17.32
N GLY A 192 3.55 -21.30 -16.12
CA GLY A 192 4.31 -22.54 -15.94
C GLY A 192 3.51 -23.79 -16.35
N GLU A 193 2.21 -23.85 -16.06
CA GLU A 193 1.35 -24.93 -16.51
C GLU A 193 1.12 -24.89 -18.02
N LEU A 194 0.91 -23.68 -18.59
CA LEU A 194 0.81 -23.52 -20.04
C LEU A 194 2.08 -23.95 -20.77
N ASN A 195 3.26 -23.65 -20.18
CA ASN A 195 4.54 -24.04 -20.77
C ASN A 195 4.84 -25.55 -20.64
N LYS A 196 4.23 -26.22 -19.67
CA LYS A 196 4.27 -27.69 -19.53
C LYS A 196 3.33 -28.41 -20.49
N MET A 197 2.27 -27.73 -20.93
CA MET A 197 1.41 -28.24 -21.98
C MET A 197 2.25 -28.30 -23.27
N ASP A 198 2.61 -29.50 -23.66
CA ASP A 198 3.31 -29.74 -24.92
C ASP A 198 2.38 -29.33 -26.08
N LEU A 199 2.45 -28.04 -26.43
CA LEU A 199 1.71 -27.46 -27.54
C LEU A 199 1.93 -28.23 -28.83
N ALA A 200 3.11 -28.89 -28.97
CA ALA A 200 3.42 -29.74 -30.10
C ALA A 200 2.57 -31.01 -30.08
N VAL A 201 2.37 -31.61 -28.90
CA VAL A 201 1.47 -32.77 -28.73
C VAL A 201 0.00 -32.36 -28.90
N ALA A 202 -0.40 -31.21 -28.32
CA ALA A 202 -1.75 -30.70 -28.55
C ALA A 202 -2.00 -30.39 -30.03
N TRP A 203 -1.02 -29.81 -30.72
CA TRP A 203 -1.08 -29.50 -32.14
C TRP A 203 -1.07 -30.77 -33.02
N SER A 204 -0.22 -31.75 -32.65
CA SER A 204 -0.22 -33.06 -33.34
C SER A 204 -1.56 -33.81 -33.17
N ASN A 205 -2.15 -33.74 -31.97
CA ASN A 205 -3.48 -34.31 -31.74
C ASN A 205 -4.57 -33.60 -32.54
N ILE A 206 -4.51 -32.27 -32.68
CA ILE A 206 -5.40 -31.48 -33.53
C ILE A 206 -5.22 -31.90 -35.01
N LEU A 207 -3.98 -32.05 -35.46
CA LEU A 207 -3.65 -32.47 -36.82
C LEU A 207 -4.18 -33.93 -37.06
N THR A 208 -3.97 -34.82 -36.12
CA THR A 208 -4.46 -36.21 -36.21
C THR A 208 -6.00 -36.26 -36.23
N VAL A 209 -6.66 -35.40 -35.42
CA VAL A 209 -8.14 -35.25 -35.47
C VAL A 209 -8.57 -34.63 -36.80
N THR A 210 -7.80 -33.71 -37.38
CA THR A 210 -8.10 -33.08 -38.65
C THR A 210 -7.90 -34.07 -39.80
N GLU A 211 -6.87 -34.92 -39.76
CA GLU A 211 -6.65 -36.01 -40.73
C GLU A 211 -7.71 -37.08 -40.59
N GLY A 212 -8.10 -37.43 -39.34
CA GLY A 212 -9.25 -38.33 -39.09
C GLY A 212 -10.59 -37.73 -39.53
N ALA A 213 -10.76 -36.40 -39.39
CA ALA A 213 -11.93 -35.67 -39.85
C ALA A 213 -12.02 -35.61 -41.40
N ALA A 214 -10.89 -35.59 -42.09
CA ALA A 214 -10.89 -35.68 -43.57
C ALA A 214 -11.47 -37.01 -44.07
N GLY A 215 -11.23 -38.13 -43.34
CA GLY A 215 -11.86 -39.41 -43.61
C GLY A 215 -13.34 -39.47 -43.18
N MET A 216 -13.80 -38.62 -42.28
CA MET A 216 -15.21 -38.49 -41.87
C MET A 216 -16.01 -37.56 -42.79
N CYS A 217 -15.35 -36.66 -43.53
CA CYS A 217 -16.05 -35.72 -44.42
C CYS A 217 -16.84 -36.37 -45.55
N GLU A 218 -16.50 -37.59 -45.98
CA GLU A 218 -17.31 -38.35 -46.96
C GLU A 218 -18.65 -38.81 -46.38
N ASN A 219 -18.71 -39.05 -45.06
CA ASN A 219 -19.97 -39.46 -44.38
C ASN A 219 -20.77 -38.27 -43.81
N ILE A 220 -20.22 -37.08 -43.78
CA ILE A 220 -20.87 -35.90 -43.20
C ILE A 220 -21.73 -35.14 -44.20
N ASN A 221 -21.53 -35.33 -45.51
CA ASN A 221 -22.36 -34.62 -46.50
C ASN A 221 -23.88 -34.89 -46.37
N SER A 222 -24.27 -35.98 -45.77
CA SER A 222 -25.69 -36.25 -45.49
C SER A 222 -26.19 -35.69 -44.14
N LEU A 223 -25.28 -35.43 -43.20
CA LEU A 223 -25.61 -34.83 -41.88
C LEU A 223 -25.56 -33.31 -41.92
N VAL A 224 -24.73 -32.71 -42.79
CA VAL A 224 -24.52 -31.26 -42.88
C VAL A 224 -25.76 -30.52 -43.36
N GLU A 225 -26.59 -31.11 -44.18
CA GLU A 225 -27.82 -30.44 -44.64
C GLU A 225 -28.85 -30.26 -43.51
N THR A 226 -28.86 -31.16 -42.52
CA THR A 226 -29.80 -31.07 -41.37
C THR A 226 -29.29 -30.15 -40.23
N GLU A 227 -27.98 -29.96 -40.11
CA GLU A 227 -27.37 -29.19 -39.00
C GLU A 227 -26.84 -27.79 -39.41
N ARG A 228 -26.98 -27.40 -40.69
CA ARG A 228 -26.55 -26.06 -41.16
C ARG A 228 -27.13 -24.91 -40.35
N GLY A 229 -28.39 -25.06 -39.90
CA GLY A 229 -29.02 -24.00 -39.08
C GLY A 229 -28.42 -23.85 -37.69
N ARG A 230 -27.90 -24.93 -37.10
CA ARG A 230 -27.27 -24.89 -35.76
C ARG A 230 -25.86 -24.34 -35.80
N ILE A 231 -25.09 -24.70 -36.84
CA ILE A 231 -23.72 -24.17 -36.99
C ILE A 231 -23.75 -22.67 -37.27
N SER A 232 -24.71 -22.22 -38.09
CA SER A 232 -24.90 -20.79 -38.38
C SER A 232 -25.23 -20.01 -37.12
N SER A 233 -26.13 -20.51 -36.25
CA SER A 233 -26.48 -19.85 -35.00
C SER A 233 -25.33 -19.88 -33.96
N ILE A 234 -24.49 -20.92 -33.95
CA ILE A 234 -23.28 -20.96 -33.10
C ILE A 234 -22.26 -19.93 -33.58
N LEU A 235 -22.01 -19.81 -34.87
CA LEU A 235 -21.10 -18.81 -35.44
C LEU A 235 -21.60 -17.39 -35.19
N GLU A 236 -22.89 -17.13 -35.33
CA GLU A 236 -23.51 -15.84 -35.04
C GLU A 236 -23.43 -15.49 -33.56
N ASN A 237 -23.63 -16.45 -32.67
CA ASN A 237 -23.45 -16.27 -31.24
C ASN A 237 -21.96 -16.04 -30.85
N LEU A 238 -21.02 -16.70 -31.52
CA LEU A 238 -19.56 -16.48 -31.34
C LEU A 238 -19.15 -15.09 -31.81
N ASP A 239 -19.67 -14.64 -32.95
CA ASP A 239 -19.40 -13.29 -33.47
C ASP A 239 -20.00 -12.22 -32.53
N GLY A 240 -21.21 -12.44 -32.03
CA GLY A 240 -21.84 -11.60 -31.03
C GLY A 240 -21.05 -11.55 -29.70
N ALA A 241 -20.55 -12.70 -29.26
CA ALA A 241 -19.69 -12.76 -28.06
C ALA A 241 -18.34 -12.06 -28.27
N ALA A 242 -17.70 -12.23 -29.42
CA ALA A 242 -16.46 -11.57 -29.77
C ALA A 242 -16.64 -10.05 -29.87
N SER A 243 -17.74 -9.59 -30.47
CA SER A 243 -18.12 -8.17 -30.54
C SER A 243 -18.36 -7.59 -29.13
N SER A 244 -19.07 -8.30 -28.27
CA SER A 244 -19.33 -7.88 -26.87
C SER A 244 -18.04 -7.80 -26.06
N LEU A 245 -17.12 -8.76 -26.22
CA LEU A 245 -15.79 -8.73 -25.60
C LEU A 245 -14.94 -7.56 -26.08
N ARG A 246 -15.01 -7.26 -27.37
CA ARG A 246 -14.30 -6.11 -27.95
C ARG A 246 -14.85 -4.80 -27.38
N THR A 247 -16.16 -4.61 -27.38
CA THR A 247 -16.82 -3.42 -26.81
C THR A 247 -16.53 -3.28 -25.31
N PHE A 248 -16.54 -4.38 -24.56
CA PHE A 248 -16.19 -4.42 -23.16
C PHE A 248 -14.72 -4.01 -22.95
N SER A 249 -13.80 -4.53 -23.75
CA SER A 249 -12.38 -4.18 -23.69
C SER A 249 -12.13 -2.70 -24.02
N GLU A 250 -12.79 -2.18 -25.04
CA GLU A 250 -12.72 -0.75 -25.42
C GLU A 250 -13.30 0.13 -24.32
N THR A 251 -14.45 -0.22 -23.74
CA THR A 251 -15.11 0.52 -22.66
C THR A 251 -14.24 0.55 -21.39
N ILE A 252 -13.56 -0.54 -21.04
CA ILE A 252 -12.65 -0.60 -19.89
C ILE A 252 -11.37 0.18 -20.17
N SER A 253 -10.85 0.13 -21.40
CA SER A 253 -9.68 0.88 -21.80
C SER A 253 -9.91 2.39 -21.74
N GLU A 254 -11.10 2.84 -22.12
CA GLU A 254 -11.49 4.26 -22.08
C GLU A 254 -11.89 4.73 -20.68
N ASN A 255 -12.50 3.86 -19.86
CA ASN A 255 -13.00 4.20 -18.54
C ASN A 255 -12.74 3.08 -17.50
N PRO A 256 -11.49 2.92 -17.01
CA PRO A 256 -11.17 1.88 -16.03
C PRO A 256 -11.91 2.01 -14.70
N SER A 257 -12.47 3.17 -14.41
CA SER A 257 -13.27 3.44 -13.20
C SER A 257 -14.63 2.71 -13.17
N LEU A 258 -15.10 2.21 -14.29
CA LEU A 258 -16.36 1.43 -14.35
C LEU A 258 -16.25 0.07 -13.65
N LEU A 259 -15.05 -0.47 -13.50
CA LEU A 259 -14.82 -1.71 -12.74
C LEU A 259 -14.97 -1.53 -11.22
N ILE A 260 -14.94 -0.30 -10.73
CA ILE A 260 -14.92 0.01 -9.29
C ILE A 260 -16.27 0.60 -8.83
N ARG A 261 -17.08 1.09 -9.74
CA ARG A 261 -18.41 1.61 -9.40
C ARG A 261 -19.41 0.47 -9.27
N SER A 262 -19.79 0.18 -8.04
CA SER A 262 -21.02 -0.56 -7.75
C SER A 262 -22.20 0.13 -8.41
N ARG A 263 -22.87 -0.56 -9.31
CA ARG A 263 -24.12 -0.07 -9.91
C ARG A 263 -25.15 0.02 -8.80
N ASP A 264 -25.65 1.21 -8.53
CA ASP A 264 -26.84 1.37 -7.70
C ASP A 264 -27.97 0.54 -8.32
N ALA A 265 -28.59 -0.28 -7.49
CA ALA A 265 -29.68 -1.15 -7.93
C ALA A 265 -30.84 -0.29 -8.48
N ASP A 266 -31.22 -0.55 -9.71
CA ASP A 266 -32.45 -0.01 -10.28
C ASP A 266 -33.63 -0.36 -9.37
N PRO A 267 -34.52 0.60 -9.07
CA PRO A 267 -35.73 0.30 -8.29
C PRO A 267 -36.60 -0.68 -9.06
N LEU A 268 -37.06 -1.71 -8.36
CA LEU A 268 -37.98 -2.72 -8.88
C LEU A 268 -39.25 -2.05 -9.42
N PRO A 269 -39.76 -2.48 -10.59
CA PRO A 269 -41.02 -1.96 -11.10
C PRO A 269 -42.17 -2.31 -10.15
N GLU A 270 -42.92 -1.30 -9.73
CA GLU A 270 -44.12 -1.51 -8.92
C GLU A 270 -45.12 -2.37 -9.69
N THR A 271 -45.43 -3.53 -9.14
CA THR A 271 -46.51 -4.38 -9.61
C THR A 271 -47.85 -3.71 -9.30
N ARG A 272 -48.57 -3.41 -10.34
CA ARG A 272 -49.98 -3.07 -10.29
C ARG A 272 -50.84 -4.32 -10.35
#